data_b65260abaf4d9af62517c866a4373a97
#
_entry.id   b65260abaf4d9af62517c866a4373a97
#
_cell.length_a   1.000
_cell.length_b   1.000
_cell.length_c   1.000
_cell.angle_alpha   90.00
_cell.angle_beta   90.00
_cell.angle_gamma   90.00
#
_symmetry.space_group_name_H-M   'P 1'
#
loop_
_entity.id
_entity.type
_entity.pdbx_description
1 polymer ?
#
loop_
_entity_poly.entity_id
_entity_poly.type
_entity_poly.pdbx_seq_one_letter_code
_entity_poly.pdbx_strand_id
1 'polypeptide(L)'
;LDNEFNAQSLLKGSIFKATVSRVETSLDAAFINFGSERHGFLPLKELSNEYFTKDAEGKKKCTLKEGDEILVQVLKEERGTKGAALSNQLSLAGRFIVLIPNSEKSGGVSRRISGDERDDIKNALNELPIPDGMSIIVRTAGLGRSAEELKWDLDYLMNLWEQIKSSVNDAPSPSLIFKDDKLILRVFRDYFRDDIEEILIDDEAVHAEALDFAKSVIPDHADKVIFYNEDIALFNRYQIESQIELAFQREISLPSGLRLIASFCQRAFKSDTLF
;
A
#
# COMPACT_ATOMS: atom_id res chain seq x y z
N LEU A 1 -11.44 -13.40 -2.14
CA LEU A 1 -11.13 -13.75 -0.76
C LEU A 1 -9.73 -13.30 -0.44
N ASP A 2 -9.59 -12.41 0.51
CA ASP A 2 -8.30 -12.03 1.05
C ASP A 2 -8.16 -12.61 2.46
N ASN A 3 -6.98 -13.10 2.81
CA ASN A 3 -6.69 -13.74 4.08
C ASN A 3 -5.45 -13.11 4.70
N GLU A 4 -5.53 -12.78 5.98
CA GLU A 4 -4.40 -12.37 6.77
C GLU A 4 -4.02 -13.48 7.75
N PHE A 5 -2.90 -14.15 7.48
CA PHE A 5 -2.35 -15.15 8.39
C PHE A 5 -1.24 -14.54 9.23
N ASN A 6 -1.35 -14.62 10.55
CA ASN A 6 -0.36 -14.11 11.50
C ASN A 6 1.05 -14.73 11.35
N ALA A 7 1.21 -15.83 10.59
CA ALA A 7 2.47 -16.56 10.50
C ALA A 7 3.40 -16.11 9.35
N GLN A 8 2.88 -15.42 8.33
CA GLN A 8 3.67 -14.87 7.21
C GLN A 8 3.07 -13.54 6.81
N SER A 9 3.31 -12.53 7.62
CA SER A 9 2.84 -11.20 7.30
C SER A 9 3.54 -10.69 6.05
N LEU A 10 2.76 -10.30 5.06
CA LEU A 10 3.25 -9.62 3.87
C LEU A 10 4.04 -8.38 4.29
N LEU A 11 5.30 -8.30 3.89
CA LEU A 11 6.15 -7.15 4.19
C LEU A 11 6.07 -6.06 3.12
N LYS A 12 5.41 -6.34 2.00
CA LYS A 12 5.26 -5.39 0.90
C LYS A 12 4.54 -4.13 1.38
N GLY A 13 5.11 -2.96 1.08
CA GLY A 13 4.61 -1.66 1.54
C GLY A 13 5.13 -1.26 2.92
N SER A 14 5.63 -2.19 3.72
CA SER A 14 6.19 -1.89 5.05
C SER A 14 7.44 -1.03 4.97
N ILE A 15 7.59 -0.13 5.95
CA ILE A 15 8.71 0.80 6.06
C ILE A 15 9.59 0.39 7.23
N PHE A 16 10.88 0.32 6.98
CA PHE A 16 11.90 -0.03 7.97
C PHE A 16 12.91 1.11 8.13
N LYS A 17 13.34 1.33 9.35
CA LYS A 17 14.63 1.95 9.62
C LYS A 17 15.68 0.86 9.47
N ALA A 18 16.68 1.07 8.62
CA ALA A 18 17.59 0.04 8.18
C ALA A 18 19.02 0.58 8.11
N THR A 19 20.01 -0.33 8.08
CA THR A 19 21.42 0.04 8.00
C THR A 19 22.00 -0.42 6.66
N VAL A 20 22.78 0.44 6.02
CA VAL A 20 23.51 0.11 4.80
C VAL A 20 24.62 -0.88 5.12
N SER A 21 24.54 -2.10 4.59
CA SER A 21 25.56 -3.12 4.78
C SER A 21 26.72 -2.98 3.80
N ARG A 22 26.43 -2.62 2.55
CA ARG A 22 27.43 -2.42 1.50
C ARG A 22 26.85 -1.62 0.34
N VAL A 23 27.66 -0.75 -0.24
CA VAL A 23 27.34 -0.05 -1.49
C VAL A 23 28.16 -0.67 -2.61
N GLU A 24 27.49 -1.19 -3.65
CA GLU A 24 28.12 -1.85 -4.80
C GLU A 24 27.90 -1.03 -6.06
N THR A 25 28.86 -0.19 -6.38
CA THR A 25 28.77 0.73 -7.51
C THR A 25 28.74 0.02 -8.87
N SER A 26 29.32 -1.17 -8.96
CA SER A 26 29.32 -1.99 -10.18
C SER A 26 27.91 -2.50 -10.53
N LEU A 27 27.04 -2.62 -9.54
CA LEU A 27 25.64 -3.05 -9.69
C LEU A 27 24.64 -1.88 -9.63
N ASP A 28 25.11 -0.65 -9.49
CA ASP A 28 24.26 0.52 -9.21
C ASP A 28 23.25 0.26 -8.07
N ALA A 29 23.70 -0.37 -6.98
CA ALA A 29 22.84 -0.80 -5.88
C ALA A 29 23.56 -0.78 -4.53
N ALA A 30 22.77 -0.75 -3.45
CA ALA A 30 23.20 -0.99 -2.09
C ALA A 30 22.50 -2.23 -1.51
N PHE A 31 23.19 -2.92 -0.63
CA PHE A 31 22.65 -4.00 0.19
C PHE A 31 22.33 -3.46 1.58
N ILE A 32 21.11 -3.72 2.04
CA ILE A 32 20.52 -3.10 3.21
C ILE A 32 20.14 -4.16 4.23
N ASN A 33 20.64 -4.02 5.46
CA ASN A 33 20.15 -4.78 6.59
C ASN A 33 18.91 -4.09 7.16
N PHE A 34 17.73 -4.68 6.94
CA PHE A 34 16.45 -4.20 7.43
C PHE A 34 15.82 -5.13 8.49
N GLY A 35 16.61 -6.09 9.02
CA GLY A 35 16.16 -7.01 10.07
C GLY A 35 15.67 -8.37 9.56
N SER A 36 15.71 -8.63 8.25
CA SER A 36 15.46 -9.96 7.68
C SER A 36 16.73 -10.80 7.64
N GLU A 37 16.59 -12.13 7.51
CA GLU A 37 17.73 -13.05 7.36
C GLU A 37 18.64 -12.68 6.17
N ARG A 38 18.03 -12.13 5.13
CA ARG A 38 18.76 -11.69 3.92
C ARG A 38 18.72 -10.18 3.79
N HIS A 39 19.85 -9.63 3.36
CA HIS A 39 19.91 -8.21 3.04
C HIS A 39 18.98 -7.86 1.86
N GLY A 40 18.29 -6.75 1.98
CA GLY A 40 17.49 -6.19 0.90
C GLY A 40 18.36 -5.57 -0.18
N PHE A 41 17.84 -5.53 -1.40
CA PHE A 41 18.46 -4.93 -2.57
C PHE A 41 17.83 -3.57 -2.84
N LEU A 42 18.61 -2.49 -2.76
CA LEU A 42 18.20 -1.11 -3.00
C LEU A 42 18.93 -0.58 -4.24
N PRO A 43 18.27 -0.49 -5.41
CA PRO A 43 18.87 0.17 -6.57
C PRO A 43 19.15 1.64 -6.28
N LEU A 44 20.32 2.19 -6.70
CA LEU A 44 20.65 3.60 -6.47
C LEU A 44 19.64 4.57 -7.12
N LYS A 45 18.98 4.16 -8.20
CA LYS A 45 17.88 4.94 -8.82
C LYS A 45 16.64 5.10 -7.96
N GLU A 46 16.48 4.25 -6.94
CA GLU A 46 15.38 4.29 -5.96
C GLU A 46 15.73 5.13 -4.72
N LEU A 47 16.92 5.75 -4.69
CA LEU A 47 17.30 6.71 -3.67
C LEU A 47 16.69 8.09 -3.95
N SER A 48 16.32 8.79 -2.89
CA SER A 48 15.94 10.21 -2.97
C SER A 48 17.15 11.07 -3.31
N ASN A 49 16.90 12.28 -3.83
CA ASN A 49 17.95 13.19 -4.28
C ASN A 49 18.91 13.63 -3.18
N GLU A 50 18.50 13.59 -1.92
CA GLU A 50 19.33 13.94 -0.75
C GLU A 50 20.61 13.09 -0.62
N TYR A 51 20.59 11.83 -1.16
CA TYR A 51 21.74 10.93 -1.17
C TYR A 51 22.66 11.14 -2.36
N PHE A 52 22.51 12.22 -3.10
CA PHE A 52 23.37 12.53 -4.24
C PHE A 52 23.96 13.92 -4.13
N THR A 53 25.23 14.03 -4.45
CA THR A 53 25.93 15.29 -4.69
C THR A 53 26.38 15.38 -6.14
N LYS A 54 26.63 16.59 -6.63
CA LYS A 54 27.28 16.79 -7.93
C LYS A 54 28.80 16.84 -7.71
N ASP A 55 29.55 16.07 -8.47
CA ASP A 55 31.01 16.18 -8.51
C ASP A 55 31.45 17.43 -9.29
N ALA A 56 32.76 17.64 -9.37
CA ALA A 56 33.34 18.78 -10.09
C ALA A 56 33.01 18.80 -11.61
N GLU A 57 32.61 17.65 -12.17
CA GLU A 57 32.19 17.48 -13.57
C GLU A 57 30.66 17.58 -13.73
N GLY A 58 29.90 17.84 -12.64
CA GLY A 58 28.44 17.93 -12.64
C GLY A 58 27.72 16.58 -12.68
N LYS A 59 28.43 15.45 -12.55
CA LYS A 59 27.83 14.12 -12.48
C LYS A 59 27.27 13.86 -11.09
N LYS A 60 26.13 13.17 -11.02
CA LYS A 60 25.55 12.73 -9.74
C LYS A 60 26.42 11.64 -9.12
N LYS A 61 26.90 11.89 -7.90
CA LYS A 61 27.65 10.93 -7.11
C LYS A 61 26.85 10.56 -5.86
N CYS A 62 26.65 9.28 -5.64
CA CYS A 62 26.00 8.75 -4.44
C CYS A 62 26.89 9.02 -3.21
N THR A 63 26.28 9.55 -2.16
CA THR A 63 26.95 9.87 -0.88
C THR A 63 26.74 8.81 0.17
N LEU A 64 25.86 7.84 -0.09
CA LEU A 64 25.52 6.75 0.83
C LEU A 64 26.77 5.90 1.13
N LYS A 65 26.98 5.60 2.41
CA LYS A 65 28.12 4.82 2.90
C LYS A 65 27.66 3.61 3.70
N GLU A 66 28.54 2.66 3.82
CA GLU A 66 28.39 1.52 4.72
C GLU A 66 28.25 2.00 6.17
N GLY A 67 27.27 1.46 6.89
CA GLY A 67 26.93 1.88 8.26
C GLY A 67 25.91 3.02 8.36
N ASP A 68 25.57 3.72 7.26
CA ASP A 68 24.54 4.75 7.28
C ASP A 68 23.17 4.16 7.62
N GLU A 69 22.38 4.90 8.42
CA GLU A 69 20.98 4.57 8.66
C GLU A 69 20.10 5.20 7.56
N ILE A 70 19.13 4.43 7.08
CA ILE A 70 18.25 4.84 5.99
C ILE A 70 16.84 4.30 6.19
N LEU A 71 15.83 5.08 5.80
CA LEU A 71 14.46 4.58 5.69
C LEU A 71 14.27 3.90 4.36
N VAL A 72 13.72 2.69 4.40
CA VAL A 72 13.44 1.90 3.20
C VAL A 72 12.04 1.30 3.26
N GLN A 73 11.40 1.22 2.10
CA GLN A 73 10.13 0.56 1.91
C GLN A 73 10.31 -0.70 1.08
N VAL A 74 9.64 -1.78 1.46
CA VAL A 74 9.66 -3.04 0.73
C VAL A 74 8.74 -2.94 -0.49
N LEU A 75 9.31 -2.97 -1.69
CA LEU A 75 8.56 -2.99 -2.95
C LEU A 75 8.16 -4.41 -3.35
N LYS A 76 9.06 -5.37 -3.14
CA LYS A 76 8.82 -6.79 -3.42
C LYS A 76 9.49 -7.61 -2.32
N GLU A 77 8.79 -8.62 -1.88
CA GLU A 77 9.32 -9.57 -0.91
C GLU A 77 10.44 -10.42 -1.49
N GLU A 78 11.19 -11.05 -0.59
CA GLU A 78 12.20 -12.02 -0.99
C GLU A 78 11.56 -13.21 -1.72
N ARG A 79 12.23 -13.69 -2.74
CA ARG A 79 11.77 -14.83 -3.53
C ARG A 79 12.91 -15.74 -3.93
N GLY A 80 12.83 -17.01 -3.50
CA GLY A 80 13.88 -18.00 -3.76
C GLY A 80 15.20 -17.57 -3.16
N THR A 81 16.22 -17.32 -3.99
CA THR A 81 17.57 -16.88 -3.57
C THR A 81 17.73 -15.35 -3.55
N LYS A 82 16.71 -14.58 -3.99
CA LYS A 82 16.80 -13.12 -4.07
C LYS A 82 16.23 -12.47 -2.81
N GLY A 83 16.98 -11.55 -2.23
CA GLY A 83 16.51 -10.70 -1.13
C GLY A 83 15.40 -9.75 -1.58
N ALA A 84 14.71 -9.14 -0.61
CA ALA A 84 13.65 -8.18 -0.85
C ALA A 84 14.13 -7.00 -1.71
N ALA A 85 13.28 -6.52 -2.62
CA ALA A 85 13.55 -5.29 -3.35
C ALA A 85 13.05 -4.09 -2.54
N LEU A 86 13.94 -3.15 -2.29
CA LEU A 86 13.70 -1.97 -1.47
C LEU A 86 13.71 -0.68 -2.29
N SER A 87 13.05 0.34 -1.77
CA SER A 87 13.12 1.72 -2.25
C SER A 87 13.27 2.65 -1.05
N ASN A 88 14.01 3.74 -1.22
CA ASN A 88 14.03 4.86 -0.30
C ASN A 88 12.99 5.93 -0.70
N GLN A 89 12.46 5.88 -1.93
CA GLN A 89 11.32 6.69 -2.32
C GLN A 89 10.06 6.10 -1.69
N LEU A 90 9.71 6.62 -0.50
CA LEU A 90 8.58 6.14 0.28
C LEU A 90 7.27 6.53 -0.38
N SER A 91 6.27 5.66 -0.28
CA SER A 91 4.93 5.90 -0.79
C SER A 91 3.88 5.41 0.20
N LEU A 92 2.96 6.27 0.58
CA LEU A 92 1.84 5.95 1.45
C LEU A 92 0.57 5.95 0.60
N ALA A 93 -0.05 4.79 0.47
CA ALA A 93 -1.23 4.61 -0.35
C ALA A 93 -2.49 4.91 0.46
N GLY A 94 -3.18 5.99 0.10
CA GLY A 94 -4.53 6.29 0.52
C GLY A 94 -5.57 5.65 -0.40
N ARG A 95 -6.81 6.03 -0.22
CA ARG A 95 -7.93 5.59 -1.05
C ARG A 95 -7.88 6.25 -2.45
N PHE A 96 -7.82 7.55 -2.49
CA PHE A 96 -7.89 8.37 -3.71
C PHE A 96 -6.53 8.84 -4.20
N ILE A 97 -5.58 8.98 -3.29
CA ILE A 97 -4.25 9.48 -3.57
C ILE A 97 -3.15 8.57 -3.02
N VAL A 98 -1.95 8.74 -3.54
CA VAL A 98 -0.70 8.20 -2.96
C VAL A 98 0.16 9.38 -2.59
N LEU A 99 0.57 9.48 -1.33
CA LEU A 99 1.52 10.49 -0.84
C LEU A 99 2.94 9.96 -0.99
N ILE A 100 3.82 10.77 -1.56
CA ILE A 100 5.26 10.52 -1.65
C ILE A 100 5.97 11.60 -0.84
N PRO A 101 6.32 11.32 0.43
CA PRO A 101 6.74 12.35 1.37
C PRO A 101 8.17 12.86 1.17
N ASN A 102 8.98 12.24 0.32
CA ASN A 102 10.36 12.63 0.05
C ASN A 102 10.62 12.80 -1.46
N SER A 103 9.73 13.51 -2.14
CA SER A 103 9.81 13.73 -3.58
C SER A 103 9.80 15.23 -3.90
N GLU A 104 10.82 15.68 -4.62
CA GLU A 104 10.88 17.04 -5.19
C GLU A 104 10.07 17.17 -6.49
N LYS A 105 9.52 16.06 -7.00
CA LYS A 105 8.74 16.09 -8.25
C LYS A 105 7.35 16.62 -7.93
N SER A 106 6.87 17.56 -8.73
CA SER A 106 5.47 17.98 -8.67
C SER A 106 4.55 16.77 -8.84
N GLY A 107 3.44 16.77 -8.09
CA GLY A 107 2.46 15.70 -8.07
C GLY A 107 1.97 15.30 -9.48
N GLY A 108 1.35 14.17 -9.57
CA GLY A 108 0.92 13.58 -10.84
C GLY A 108 -0.48 12.97 -10.77
N VAL A 109 -0.98 12.67 -11.95
CA VAL A 109 -2.22 11.92 -12.14
C VAL A 109 -1.84 10.55 -12.69
N SER A 110 -2.49 9.49 -12.21
CA SER A 110 -2.28 8.13 -12.70
C SER A 110 -2.20 8.08 -14.23
N ARG A 111 -1.27 7.30 -14.77
CA ARG A 111 -1.12 7.14 -16.23
C ARG A 111 -2.34 6.49 -16.89
N ARG A 112 -3.23 5.89 -16.12
CA ARG A 112 -4.47 5.29 -16.59
C ARG A 112 -5.58 6.30 -16.83
N ILE A 113 -5.40 7.55 -16.38
CA ILE A 113 -6.35 8.64 -16.49
C ILE A 113 -5.92 9.52 -17.68
N SER A 114 -6.83 9.78 -18.62
CA SER A 114 -6.57 10.54 -19.83
C SER A 114 -7.76 11.46 -20.16
N GLY A 115 -7.54 12.42 -21.07
CA GLY A 115 -8.58 13.35 -21.54
C GLY A 115 -8.98 14.40 -20.50
N ASP A 116 -10.22 14.89 -20.61
CA ASP A 116 -10.76 15.99 -19.81
C ASP A 116 -10.73 15.68 -18.31
N GLU A 117 -10.99 14.43 -17.92
CA GLU A 117 -10.91 13.96 -16.54
C GLU A 117 -9.54 14.22 -15.88
N ARG A 118 -8.47 14.19 -16.68
CA ARG A 118 -7.12 14.48 -16.19
C ARG A 118 -6.94 15.96 -15.85
N ASP A 119 -7.56 16.85 -16.59
CA ASP A 119 -7.46 18.29 -16.36
C ASP A 119 -8.34 18.72 -15.16
N ASP A 120 -9.51 18.11 -14.99
CA ASP A 120 -10.35 18.32 -13.80
C ASP A 120 -9.61 17.93 -12.52
N ILE A 121 -8.94 16.77 -12.52
CA ILE A 121 -8.13 16.33 -11.39
C ILE A 121 -6.97 17.28 -11.13
N LYS A 122 -6.28 17.79 -12.16
CA LYS A 122 -5.20 18.76 -11.96
C LYS A 122 -5.70 20.04 -11.29
N ASN A 123 -6.90 20.51 -11.67
CA ASN A 123 -7.51 21.65 -11.04
C ASN A 123 -7.78 21.39 -9.56
N ALA A 124 -8.39 20.24 -9.23
CA ALA A 124 -8.61 19.83 -7.85
C ALA A 124 -7.30 19.69 -7.05
N LEU A 125 -6.23 19.17 -7.67
CA LEU A 125 -4.90 19.06 -7.06
C LEU A 125 -4.28 20.42 -6.72
N ASN A 126 -4.50 21.43 -7.55
CA ASN A 126 -3.96 22.78 -7.32
C ASN A 126 -4.59 23.47 -6.09
N GLU A 127 -5.76 23.01 -5.66
CA GLU A 127 -6.45 23.52 -4.47
C GLU A 127 -5.97 22.84 -3.17
N LEU A 128 -5.24 21.72 -3.28
CA LEU A 128 -4.76 20.99 -2.10
C LEU A 128 -3.49 21.62 -1.49
N PRO A 129 -3.44 21.75 -0.17
CA PRO A 129 -2.27 22.29 0.54
C PRO A 129 -1.17 21.22 0.65
N ILE A 130 -0.45 20.96 -0.44
CA ILE A 130 0.65 19.99 -0.45
C ILE A 130 1.92 20.68 0.07
N PRO A 131 2.57 20.15 1.13
CA PRO A 131 3.81 20.72 1.65
C PRO A 131 4.99 20.61 0.66
N ASP A 132 5.93 21.54 0.75
CA ASP A 132 7.17 21.49 -0.03
C ASP A 132 7.94 20.19 0.23
N GLY A 133 8.56 19.64 -0.80
CA GLY A 133 9.30 18.38 -0.73
C GLY A 133 8.44 17.13 -0.75
N MET A 134 7.12 17.27 -0.88
CA MET A 134 6.18 16.16 -1.03
C MET A 134 5.51 16.18 -2.38
N SER A 135 5.06 15.02 -2.84
CA SER A 135 4.22 14.93 -4.03
C SER A 135 3.08 13.94 -3.82
N ILE A 136 2.01 14.13 -4.58
CA ILE A 136 0.87 13.20 -4.56
C ILE A 136 0.58 12.69 -5.96
N ILE A 137 0.08 11.46 -6.03
CA ILE A 137 -0.39 10.84 -7.28
C ILE A 137 -1.85 10.46 -7.07
N VAL A 138 -2.75 11.00 -7.90
CA VAL A 138 -4.16 10.60 -7.85
C VAL A 138 -4.34 9.22 -8.46
N ARG A 139 -4.99 8.33 -7.70
CA ARG A 139 -5.35 6.97 -8.11
C ARG A 139 -6.59 7.01 -9.03
N THR A 140 -6.87 5.89 -9.68
CA THR A 140 -8.10 5.75 -10.50
C THR A 140 -9.38 5.89 -9.66
N ALA A 141 -9.35 5.53 -8.39
CA ALA A 141 -10.46 5.72 -7.44
C ALA A 141 -10.74 7.20 -7.10
N GLY A 142 -9.79 8.09 -7.37
CA GLY A 142 -9.95 9.53 -7.21
C GLY A 142 -10.57 10.25 -8.42
N LEU A 143 -10.94 9.51 -9.47
CA LEU A 143 -11.67 10.06 -10.61
C LEU A 143 -13.03 10.59 -10.18
N GLY A 144 -13.36 11.83 -10.58
CA GLY A 144 -14.64 12.47 -10.28
C GLY A 144 -14.84 12.87 -8.81
N ARG A 145 -13.79 12.75 -7.98
CA ARG A 145 -13.86 13.17 -6.57
C ARG A 145 -13.61 14.67 -6.44
N SER A 146 -14.30 15.27 -5.48
CA SER A 146 -14.14 16.68 -5.14
C SER A 146 -12.78 16.96 -4.50
N ALA A 147 -12.33 18.22 -4.52
CA ALA A 147 -11.12 18.63 -3.80
C ALA A 147 -11.22 18.34 -2.30
N GLU A 148 -12.43 18.42 -1.72
CA GLU A 148 -12.67 18.13 -0.31
C GLU A 148 -12.46 16.65 0.02
N GLU A 149 -12.97 15.70 -0.79
CA GLU A 149 -12.73 14.26 -0.63
C GLU A 149 -11.24 13.90 -0.76
N LEU A 150 -10.55 14.50 -1.74
CA LEU A 150 -9.10 14.33 -1.89
C LEU A 150 -8.32 14.90 -0.70
N LYS A 151 -8.81 15.99 -0.10
CA LYS A 151 -8.21 16.59 1.09
C LYS A 151 -8.34 15.69 2.31
N TRP A 152 -9.48 15.04 2.55
CA TRP A 152 -9.63 14.10 3.67
C TRP A 152 -8.59 12.97 3.60
N ASP A 153 -8.40 12.41 2.41
CA ASP A 153 -7.39 11.36 2.19
C ASP A 153 -5.96 11.90 2.38
N LEU A 154 -5.69 13.13 1.94
CA LEU A 154 -4.41 13.81 2.17
C LEU A 154 -4.16 14.04 3.66
N ASP A 155 -5.12 14.57 4.40
CA ASP A 155 -5.01 14.85 5.82
C ASP A 155 -4.74 13.55 6.62
N TYR A 156 -5.42 12.46 6.27
CA TYR A 156 -5.15 11.13 6.83
C TYR A 156 -3.70 10.68 6.57
N LEU A 157 -3.23 10.78 5.32
CA LEU A 157 -1.87 10.36 4.96
C LEU A 157 -0.80 11.26 5.58
N MET A 158 -1.07 12.53 5.75
CA MET A 158 -0.18 13.47 6.45
C MET A 158 -0.04 13.10 7.93
N ASN A 159 -1.16 12.80 8.60
CA ASN A 159 -1.14 12.34 9.99
C ASN A 159 -0.37 11.02 10.13
N LEU A 160 -0.57 10.08 9.22
CA LEU A 160 0.17 8.83 9.18
C LEU A 160 1.68 9.06 8.99
N TRP A 161 2.06 9.97 8.09
CA TRP A 161 3.45 10.34 7.87
C TRP A 161 4.11 10.96 9.12
N GLU A 162 3.40 11.82 9.85
CA GLU A 162 3.91 12.39 11.10
C GLU A 162 4.14 11.31 12.17
N GLN A 163 3.24 10.32 12.29
CA GLN A 163 3.41 9.17 13.18
C GLN A 163 4.63 8.33 12.80
N ILE A 164 4.84 8.08 11.50
CA ILE A 164 6.02 7.37 10.99
C ILE A 164 7.30 8.14 11.36
N LYS A 165 7.36 9.44 11.11
CA LYS A 165 8.53 10.28 11.47
C LYS A 165 8.83 10.25 12.96
N SER A 166 7.81 10.36 13.80
CA SER A 166 7.99 10.28 15.24
C SER A 166 8.59 8.94 15.66
N SER A 167 8.06 7.84 15.11
CA SER A 167 8.54 6.48 15.43
C SER A 167 9.99 6.24 14.99
N VAL A 168 10.44 6.88 13.90
CA VAL A 168 11.82 6.75 13.40
C VAL A 168 12.85 7.28 14.38
N ASN A 169 12.53 8.39 15.06
CA ASN A 169 13.50 9.07 15.95
C ASN A 169 13.89 8.18 17.13
N ASP A 170 12.95 7.42 17.68
CA ASP A 170 13.15 6.63 18.89
C ASP A 170 13.53 5.17 18.59
N ALA A 171 13.39 4.73 17.34
CA ALA A 171 13.60 3.34 16.97
C ALA A 171 15.08 3.02 16.72
N PRO A 172 15.58 1.85 17.19
CA PRO A 172 16.90 1.35 16.82
C PRO A 172 16.93 0.93 15.34
N SER A 173 18.14 0.80 14.77
CA SER A 173 18.31 0.25 13.42
C SER A 173 19.00 -1.12 13.51
N PRO A 174 18.49 -2.18 12.86
CA PRO A 174 17.29 -2.23 12.04
C PRO A 174 15.98 -2.39 12.84
N SER A 175 14.87 -1.77 12.41
CA SER A 175 13.55 -1.98 13.00
C SER A 175 12.41 -1.72 12.01
N LEU A 176 11.28 -2.41 12.20
CA LEU A 176 10.03 -2.13 11.50
C LEU A 176 9.40 -0.86 12.08
N ILE A 177 9.16 0.13 11.23
CA ILE A 177 8.54 1.40 11.62
C ILE A 177 7.05 1.43 11.29
N PHE A 178 6.70 0.98 10.10
CA PHE A 178 5.31 0.97 9.63
C PHE A 178 5.02 -0.29 8.84
N LYS A 179 3.85 -0.87 9.06
CA LYS A 179 3.36 -2.04 8.37
C LYS A 179 2.02 -1.74 7.70
N ASP A 180 2.00 -1.84 6.36
CA ASP A 180 0.77 -1.64 5.56
C ASP A 180 0.07 -3.00 5.37
N ASP A 181 -0.31 -3.65 6.49
CA ASP A 181 -0.83 -5.01 6.44
C ASP A 181 -2.26 -5.17 6.97
N LYS A 182 -2.87 -4.11 7.50
CA LYS A 182 -4.22 -4.18 8.01
C LYS A 182 -5.22 -4.45 6.88
N LEU A 183 -5.71 -5.68 6.85
CA LEU A 183 -6.65 -6.16 5.83
C LEU A 183 -7.85 -5.23 5.69
N ILE A 184 -8.43 -4.82 6.82
CA ILE A 184 -9.61 -3.97 6.82
C ILE A 184 -9.37 -2.62 6.13
N LEU A 185 -8.22 -1.99 6.36
CA LEU A 185 -7.86 -0.72 5.72
C LEU A 185 -7.64 -0.89 4.20
N ARG A 186 -7.02 -2.02 3.80
CA ARG A 186 -6.88 -2.35 2.38
C ARG A 186 -8.23 -2.57 1.71
N VAL A 187 -9.18 -3.21 2.40
CA VAL A 187 -10.54 -3.40 1.87
C VAL A 187 -11.20 -2.06 1.57
N PHE A 188 -11.15 -1.11 2.50
CA PHE A 188 -11.69 0.23 2.26
C PHE A 188 -10.95 0.97 1.14
N ARG A 189 -9.65 0.88 1.12
CA ARG A 189 -8.80 1.56 0.15
C ARG A 189 -8.99 1.04 -1.28
N ASP A 190 -9.11 -0.27 -1.46
CA ASP A 190 -9.01 -0.89 -2.77
C ASP A 190 -10.34 -1.45 -3.30
N TYR A 191 -11.30 -1.80 -2.42
CA TYR A 191 -12.55 -2.46 -2.81
C TYR A 191 -13.81 -1.67 -2.50
N PHE A 192 -13.79 -0.71 -1.57
CA PHE A 192 -14.99 0.07 -1.29
C PHE A 192 -15.41 0.88 -2.53
N ARG A 193 -16.70 0.85 -2.86
CA ARG A 193 -17.35 1.63 -3.92
C ARG A 193 -18.64 2.21 -3.38
N ASP A 194 -19.13 3.27 -4.01
CA ASP A 194 -20.32 3.98 -3.56
C ASP A 194 -21.60 3.14 -3.66
N ASP A 195 -21.59 2.11 -4.55
CA ASP A 195 -22.68 1.15 -4.74
C ASP A 195 -22.75 0.07 -3.64
N ILE A 196 -21.79 0.03 -2.70
CA ILE A 196 -21.85 -0.84 -1.53
C ILE A 196 -22.86 -0.25 -0.55
N GLU A 197 -23.85 -1.05 -0.16
CA GLU A 197 -24.90 -0.65 0.78
C GLU A 197 -24.45 -0.79 2.22
N GLU A 198 -23.78 -1.91 2.58
CA GLU A 198 -23.35 -2.19 3.94
C GLU A 198 -22.02 -2.95 3.98
N ILE A 199 -21.27 -2.75 5.06
CA ILE A 199 -20.04 -3.47 5.39
C ILE A 199 -20.23 -4.08 6.78
N LEU A 200 -20.37 -5.39 6.83
CA LEU A 200 -20.64 -6.13 8.05
C LEU A 200 -19.34 -6.68 8.64
N ILE A 201 -19.12 -6.41 9.90
CA ILE A 201 -17.92 -6.82 10.64
C ILE A 201 -18.36 -7.47 11.96
N ASP A 202 -17.94 -8.70 12.22
CA ASP A 202 -18.32 -9.51 13.37
C ASP A 202 -17.26 -9.52 14.51
N ASP A 203 -16.17 -8.78 14.34
CA ASP A 203 -15.18 -8.53 15.39
C ASP A 203 -15.25 -7.07 15.86
N GLU A 204 -15.41 -6.86 17.17
CA GLU A 204 -15.60 -5.52 17.76
C GLU A 204 -14.39 -4.61 17.56
N ALA A 205 -13.16 -5.14 17.69
CA ALA A 205 -11.93 -4.37 17.56
C ALA A 205 -11.72 -3.94 16.09
N VAL A 206 -11.94 -4.88 15.15
CA VAL A 206 -11.86 -4.61 13.71
C VAL A 206 -12.95 -3.63 13.29
N HIS A 207 -14.18 -3.74 13.83
CA HIS A 207 -15.25 -2.78 13.55
C HIS A 207 -14.90 -1.38 14.03
N ALA A 208 -14.38 -1.23 15.26
CA ALA A 208 -13.96 0.08 15.78
C ALA A 208 -12.89 0.73 14.88
N GLU A 209 -11.89 -0.04 14.46
CA GLU A 209 -10.83 0.42 13.57
C GLU A 209 -11.37 0.82 12.18
N ALA A 210 -12.26 0.00 11.62
CA ALA A 210 -12.92 0.26 10.35
C ALA A 210 -13.73 1.55 10.38
N LEU A 211 -14.48 1.76 11.47
CA LEU A 211 -15.31 2.93 11.67
C LEU A 211 -14.48 4.21 11.82
N ASP A 212 -13.37 4.15 12.57
CA ASP A 212 -12.46 5.30 12.72
C ASP A 212 -11.81 5.69 11.39
N PHE A 213 -11.40 4.69 10.61
CA PHE A 213 -10.89 4.94 9.26
C PHE A 213 -11.96 5.54 8.35
N ALA A 214 -13.17 4.96 8.33
CA ALA A 214 -14.26 5.45 7.51
C ALA A 214 -14.63 6.91 7.84
N LYS A 215 -14.71 7.27 9.13
CA LYS A 215 -14.95 8.65 9.56
C LYS A 215 -13.86 9.62 9.12
N SER A 216 -12.61 9.15 8.99
CA SER A 216 -11.47 9.99 8.61
C SER A 216 -11.36 10.22 7.10
N VAL A 217 -11.71 9.21 6.28
CA VAL A 217 -11.43 9.20 4.83
C VAL A 217 -12.69 9.26 3.98
N ILE A 218 -13.80 8.71 4.47
CA ILE A 218 -15.09 8.63 3.77
C ILE A 218 -16.25 8.92 4.71
N PRO A 219 -16.28 10.10 5.37
CA PRO A 219 -17.26 10.41 6.42
C PRO A 219 -18.71 10.24 5.96
N ASP A 220 -19.02 10.55 4.71
CA ASP A 220 -20.36 10.42 4.11
C ASP A 220 -20.87 8.99 4.00
N HIS A 221 -20.00 8.00 4.21
CA HIS A 221 -20.31 6.57 4.12
C HIS A 221 -19.95 5.80 5.40
N ALA A 222 -19.63 6.50 6.48
CA ALA A 222 -19.25 5.86 7.75
C ALA A 222 -20.43 5.08 8.38
N ASP A 223 -21.65 5.46 8.08
CA ASP A 223 -22.91 4.81 8.49
C ASP A 223 -23.09 3.42 7.87
N LYS A 224 -22.42 3.13 6.76
CA LYS A 224 -22.43 1.81 6.10
C LYS A 224 -21.62 0.76 6.84
N VAL A 225 -20.75 1.15 7.80
CA VAL A 225 -19.92 0.25 8.60
C VAL A 225 -20.71 -0.23 9.80
N ILE A 226 -21.16 -1.47 9.78
CA ILE A 226 -22.11 -2.03 10.75
C ILE A 226 -21.45 -3.15 11.53
N PHE A 227 -21.56 -3.09 12.85
CA PHE A 227 -21.19 -4.20 13.71
C PHE A 227 -22.24 -5.31 13.64
N TYR A 228 -21.80 -6.50 13.22
CA TYR A 228 -22.66 -7.66 13.13
C TYR A 228 -22.54 -8.49 14.41
N ASN A 229 -23.65 -8.63 15.15
CA ASN A 229 -23.71 -9.35 16.42
C ASN A 229 -24.91 -10.31 16.54
N GLU A 230 -25.37 -10.88 15.43
CA GLU A 230 -26.44 -11.87 15.42
C GLU A 230 -25.92 -13.23 15.90
N ASP A 231 -26.85 -14.10 16.38
CA ASP A 231 -26.54 -15.46 16.86
C ASP A 231 -25.99 -16.38 15.75
N ILE A 232 -26.30 -16.09 14.49
CA ILE A 232 -25.83 -16.86 13.32
C ILE A 232 -24.51 -16.25 12.84
N ALA A 233 -23.45 -17.05 12.73
CA ALA A 233 -22.18 -16.57 12.20
C ALA A 233 -22.34 -15.91 10.84
N LEU A 234 -21.63 -14.77 10.61
CA LEU A 234 -21.76 -13.91 9.45
C LEU A 234 -21.66 -14.70 8.13
N PHE A 235 -20.66 -15.56 7.98
CA PHE A 235 -20.46 -16.35 6.77
C PHE A 235 -21.57 -17.38 6.54
N ASN A 236 -22.14 -17.95 7.61
CA ASN A 236 -23.27 -18.86 7.53
C ASN A 236 -24.56 -18.14 7.11
N ARG A 237 -24.78 -16.93 7.65
CA ARG A 237 -25.93 -16.07 7.31
C ARG A 237 -26.05 -15.85 5.81
N TYR A 238 -24.92 -15.55 5.16
CA TYR A 238 -24.85 -15.24 3.72
C TYR A 238 -24.40 -16.44 2.88
N GLN A 239 -24.30 -17.64 3.45
CA GLN A 239 -23.88 -18.88 2.77
C GLN A 239 -22.52 -18.74 2.06
N ILE A 240 -21.61 -17.93 2.63
CA ILE A 240 -20.31 -17.63 2.03
C ILE A 240 -19.40 -18.88 2.07
N GLU A 241 -19.44 -19.67 3.14
CA GLU A 241 -18.63 -20.90 3.27
C GLU A 241 -18.90 -21.86 2.12
N SER A 242 -20.17 -22.10 1.80
CA SER A 242 -20.55 -22.97 0.68
C SER A 242 -20.07 -22.43 -0.67
N GLN A 243 -20.08 -21.11 -0.86
CA GLN A 243 -19.56 -20.48 -2.07
C GLN A 243 -18.04 -20.60 -2.16
N ILE A 244 -17.34 -20.47 -1.02
CA ILE A 244 -15.89 -20.68 -0.93
C ILE A 244 -15.54 -22.12 -1.27
N GLU A 245 -16.22 -23.10 -0.67
CA GLU A 245 -16.02 -24.52 -0.95
C GLU A 245 -16.23 -24.84 -2.43
N LEU A 246 -17.30 -24.31 -3.03
CA LEU A 246 -17.55 -24.44 -4.46
C LEU A 246 -16.43 -23.84 -5.31
N ALA A 247 -15.90 -22.67 -4.94
CA ALA A 247 -14.81 -22.00 -5.67
C ALA A 247 -13.49 -22.79 -5.60
N PHE A 248 -13.27 -23.58 -4.53
CA PHE A 248 -12.11 -24.46 -4.40
C PHE A 248 -12.26 -25.82 -5.08
N GLN A 249 -13.46 -26.17 -5.55
CA GLN A 249 -13.68 -27.44 -6.28
C GLN A 249 -12.97 -27.40 -7.63
N ARG A 250 -12.39 -28.56 -8.01
CA ARG A 250 -11.70 -28.72 -9.30
C ARG A 250 -12.64 -28.62 -10.50
N GLU A 251 -13.90 -28.99 -10.31
CA GLU A 251 -14.94 -28.93 -11.33
C GLU A 251 -16.14 -28.16 -10.80
N ILE A 252 -16.55 -27.12 -11.50
CA ILE A 252 -17.74 -26.33 -11.17
C ILE A 252 -18.76 -26.54 -12.26
N SER A 253 -19.96 -27.04 -11.88
CA SER A 253 -21.11 -27.18 -12.77
C SER A 253 -21.89 -25.85 -12.79
N LEU A 254 -22.00 -25.25 -13.95
CA LEU A 254 -22.79 -24.01 -14.13
C LEU A 254 -24.29 -24.39 -14.31
N PRO A 255 -25.21 -23.45 -13.98
CA PRO A 255 -26.63 -23.61 -14.21
C PRO A 255 -27.00 -23.93 -15.68
N SER A 256 -26.11 -23.54 -16.61
CA SER A 256 -26.21 -23.83 -18.05
C SER A 256 -25.88 -25.29 -18.43
N GLY A 257 -25.51 -26.15 -17.47
CA GLY A 257 -25.06 -27.51 -17.70
C GLY A 257 -23.60 -27.64 -18.18
N LEU A 258 -22.90 -26.57 -18.36
CA LEU A 258 -21.46 -26.56 -18.68
C LEU A 258 -20.63 -26.87 -17.43
N ARG A 259 -19.56 -27.65 -17.61
CA ARG A 259 -18.55 -27.89 -16.56
C ARG A 259 -17.33 -26.99 -16.80
N LEU A 260 -16.98 -26.15 -15.82
CA LEU A 260 -15.70 -25.45 -15.80
C LEU A 260 -14.69 -26.31 -15.05
N ILE A 261 -13.59 -26.68 -15.72
CA ILE A 261 -12.48 -27.39 -15.08
C ILE A 261 -11.49 -26.34 -14.64
N ALA A 262 -11.34 -26.16 -13.33
CA ALA A 262 -10.48 -25.15 -12.71
C ALA A 262 -8.97 -25.52 -12.75
N SER A 263 -8.45 -26.00 -13.89
CA SER A 263 -7.01 -26.10 -14.10
C SER A 263 -6.30 -24.74 -14.03
N PHE A 264 -7.04 -23.65 -14.12
CA PHE A 264 -6.58 -22.26 -14.04
C PHE A 264 -6.53 -21.73 -12.59
N CYS A 265 -7.40 -22.18 -11.71
CA CYS A 265 -7.45 -21.71 -10.32
C CYS A 265 -6.20 -22.07 -9.49
N GLN A 266 -5.61 -23.24 -9.68
CA GLN A 266 -4.39 -23.62 -8.93
C GLN A 266 -3.14 -22.81 -9.32
N ARG A 267 -3.11 -22.21 -10.51
CA ARG A 267 -2.03 -21.29 -10.88
C ARG A 267 -2.29 -19.86 -10.39
N ALA A 268 -3.53 -19.45 -10.28
CA ALA A 268 -3.91 -18.15 -9.78
C ALA A 268 -3.65 -18.00 -8.26
N PHE A 269 -3.85 -19.07 -7.49
CA PHE A 269 -3.51 -19.10 -6.06
C PHE A 269 -2.01 -19.26 -5.76
N LYS A 270 -1.18 -19.55 -6.76
CA LYS A 270 0.29 -19.62 -6.62
C LYS A 270 1.02 -18.40 -7.20
N SER A 271 0.34 -17.52 -7.86
CA SER A 271 0.90 -16.26 -8.35
C SER A 271 0.19 -15.12 -7.66
N ASP A 272 0.96 -14.27 -6.96
CA ASP A 272 0.58 -13.01 -6.31
C ASP A 272 -0.11 -11.99 -7.25
N THR A 273 -1.06 -12.43 -8.03
CA THR A 273 -1.81 -11.60 -8.96
C THR A 273 -3.22 -12.15 -9.10
N LEU A 274 -4.07 -11.82 -8.14
CA LEU A 274 -5.51 -11.80 -8.37
C LEU A 274 -6.07 -10.53 -7.72
N PHE A 275 -6.42 -9.65 -8.64
CA PHE A 275 -7.16 -8.39 -8.62
C PHE A 275 -6.43 -7.15 -8.21
#